data_b9fc7cf97ea570ad85696fe0dc16e7ce
#
_entry.id   b9fc7cf97ea570ad85696fe0dc16e7ce
#
_cell.length_a   1.000
_cell.length_b   1.000
_cell.length_c   1.000
_cell.angle_alpha   90.00
_cell.angle_beta   90.00
_cell.angle_gamma   90.00
#
_symmetry.space_group_name_H-M   'P 1'
#
loop_
_entity.id
_entity.type
_entity.pdbx_description
1 polymer ?
#
loop_
_entity_poly.entity_id
_entity_poly.type
_entity_poly.pdbx_seq_one_letter_code
_entity_poly.pdbx_strand_id
1 'polypeptide(L)'
;GISALMLSLYNENDKQTQLFRQAGLTLLYNHEWYEHTPLARAEWIKFFGALLDKQAQADSIFEQVKHDYLKYQQLVKDSVKRKKSILTGSSFMGTWYLPTSATYMGRLLIDAGATFYNDKNTTNASLPFTFEKVLLHYKDADVWLGCEAKDKQQLLEKDGRNAWFKAYKTNQTYNFYKRRTTYTNEDGGTIVGGNDFWETGVAHPELVLCDIIKVLYPNLLPEYELFFTEKLD
;
A
#
# COMPACT_ATOMS: atom_id res chain seq x y z
N GLY A 1 -17.39 -21.70 23.06
CA GLY A 1 -18.22 -21.19 21.94
C GLY A 1 -17.62 -19.91 21.38
N ILE A 2 -18.03 -19.50 20.19
CA ILE A 2 -17.65 -18.21 19.57
C ILE A 2 -18.44 -17.11 20.26
N SER A 3 -17.75 -16.13 20.85
CA SER A 3 -18.37 -15.00 21.55
C SER A 3 -18.67 -13.81 20.63
N ALA A 4 -17.84 -13.61 19.62
CA ALA A 4 -18.00 -12.55 18.63
C ALA A 4 -17.38 -12.98 17.28
N LEU A 5 -17.86 -12.40 16.20
CA LEU A 5 -17.35 -12.60 14.84
C LEU A 5 -16.92 -11.24 14.28
N MET A 6 -15.68 -11.13 13.82
CA MET A 6 -15.20 -9.94 13.14
C MET A 6 -15.37 -10.08 11.63
N LEU A 7 -15.94 -9.05 11.02
CA LEU A 7 -16.25 -9.01 9.59
C LEU A 7 -15.61 -7.77 8.96
N SER A 8 -15.17 -7.92 7.71
CA SER A 8 -14.78 -6.82 6.84
C SER A 8 -15.67 -6.85 5.60
N LEU A 9 -16.69 -6.01 5.55
CA LEU A 9 -17.78 -6.11 4.58
C LEU A 9 -17.93 -4.83 3.76
N TYR A 10 -18.22 -4.99 2.47
CA TYR A 10 -18.70 -3.90 1.60
C TYR A 10 -20.19 -3.60 1.81
N ASN A 11 -20.95 -4.58 2.28
CA ASN A 11 -22.39 -4.47 2.49
C ASN A 11 -22.80 -5.21 3.76
N GLU A 12 -23.13 -4.46 4.81
CA GLU A 12 -23.56 -5.00 6.10
C GLU A 12 -24.93 -5.70 6.05
N ASN A 13 -25.68 -5.53 4.97
CA ASN A 13 -27.00 -6.13 4.78
C ASN A 13 -26.98 -7.38 3.89
N ASP A 14 -25.81 -7.97 3.64
CA ASP A 14 -25.73 -9.24 2.92
C ASP A 14 -26.41 -10.38 3.72
N LYS A 15 -26.83 -11.43 2.99
CA LYS A 15 -27.58 -12.55 3.58
C LYS A 15 -26.80 -13.28 4.68
N GLN A 16 -25.48 -13.39 4.53
CA GLN A 16 -24.63 -14.10 5.51
C GLN A 16 -24.56 -13.34 6.82
N THR A 17 -24.39 -12.02 6.75
CA THR A 17 -24.40 -11.14 7.93
C THR A 17 -25.74 -11.21 8.68
N GLN A 18 -26.85 -11.24 7.93
CA GLN A 18 -28.18 -11.40 8.56
C GLN A 18 -28.31 -12.75 9.27
N LEU A 19 -27.82 -13.84 8.69
CA LEU A 19 -27.82 -15.17 9.35
C LEU A 19 -27.01 -15.16 10.65
N PHE A 20 -25.84 -14.53 10.67
CA PHE A 20 -25.03 -14.43 11.89
C PHE A 20 -25.74 -13.63 12.99
N ARG A 21 -26.42 -12.53 12.64
CA ARG A 21 -27.24 -11.77 13.59
C ARG A 21 -28.40 -12.61 14.12
N GLN A 22 -29.09 -13.35 13.26
CA GLN A 22 -30.20 -14.23 13.65
C GLN A 22 -29.73 -15.38 14.56
N ALA A 23 -28.51 -15.86 14.37
CA ALA A 23 -27.87 -16.84 15.25
C ALA A 23 -27.43 -16.27 16.59
N GLY A 24 -27.66 -14.99 16.86
CA GLY A 24 -27.31 -14.33 18.13
C GLY A 24 -25.83 -14.04 18.30
N LEU A 25 -25.03 -14.05 17.23
CA LEU A 25 -23.62 -13.71 17.30
C LEU A 25 -23.40 -12.20 17.42
N THR A 26 -22.49 -11.81 18.29
CA THR A 26 -22.01 -10.42 18.34
C THR A 26 -21.13 -10.17 17.13
N LEU A 27 -21.48 -9.15 16.33
CA LEU A 27 -20.73 -8.78 15.13
C LEU A 27 -19.88 -7.54 15.39
N LEU A 28 -18.59 -7.64 15.10
CA LEU A 28 -17.62 -6.56 15.11
C LEU A 28 -17.21 -6.27 13.67
N TYR A 29 -17.09 -5.00 13.32
CA TYR A 29 -16.74 -4.60 11.96
C TYR A 29 -15.36 -4.01 11.91
N ASN A 30 -14.48 -4.59 11.09
CA ASN A 30 -13.20 -3.99 10.71
C ASN A 30 -13.35 -3.28 9.38
N HIS A 31 -13.36 -1.96 9.41
CA HIS A 31 -13.46 -1.09 8.23
C HIS A 31 -12.20 -0.23 8.03
N GLU A 32 -11.03 -0.72 8.47
CA GLU A 32 -9.77 0.02 8.37
C GLU A 32 -9.47 0.47 6.91
N TRP A 33 -9.91 -0.30 5.93
CA TRP A 33 -9.69 -0.02 4.53
C TRP A 33 -10.51 1.17 3.99
N TYR A 34 -11.52 1.67 4.73
CA TYR A 34 -12.20 2.94 4.45
C TYR A 34 -11.39 4.16 4.88
N GLU A 35 -10.37 3.97 5.71
CA GLU A 35 -9.55 5.08 6.16
C GLU A 35 -8.72 5.66 5.00
N HIS A 36 -8.65 6.98 4.95
CA HIS A 36 -8.08 7.71 3.82
C HIS A 36 -6.61 8.06 4.01
N THR A 37 -6.10 7.91 5.24
CA THR A 37 -4.72 8.22 5.54
C THR A 37 -3.98 7.01 6.08
N PRO A 38 -2.66 6.89 5.80
CA PRO A 38 -1.87 5.78 6.30
C PRO A 38 -1.89 5.64 7.81
N LEU A 39 -1.82 6.76 8.55
CA LEU A 39 -1.87 6.74 10.01
C LEU A 39 -3.25 6.37 10.55
N ALA A 40 -4.35 6.79 9.91
CA ALA A 40 -5.68 6.39 10.35
C ALA A 40 -5.90 4.87 10.21
N ARG A 41 -5.37 4.25 9.15
CA ARG A 41 -5.39 2.79 9.01
C ARG A 41 -4.59 2.10 10.11
N ALA A 42 -3.37 2.54 10.36
CA ALA A 42 -2.52 1.98 11.42
C ALA A 42 -3.12 2.17 12.82
N GLU A 43 -3.89 3.25 13.06
CA GLU A 43 -4.53 3.52 14.35
C GLU A 43 -5.58 2.47 14.75
N TRP A 44 -6.08 1.67 13.81
CA TRP A 44 -7.00 0.56 14.11
C TRP A 44 -6.40 -0.47 15.07
N ILE A 45 -5.07 -0.50 15.27
CA ILE A 45 -4.44 -1.32 16.33
C ILE A 45 -5.02 -1.03 17.71
N LYS A 46 -5.46 0.22 17.98
CA LYS A 46 -6.07 0.62 19.24
C LYS A 46 -7.44 -0.05 19.46
N PHE A 47 -8.21 -0.24 18.39
CA PHE A 47 -9.45 -1.02 18.45
C PHE A 47 -9.19 -2.46 18.86
N PHE A 48 -8.20 -3.12 18.26
CA PHE A 48 -7.80 -4.47 18.65
C PHE A 48 -7.22 -4.51 20.07
N GLY A 49 -6.44 -3.50 20.45
CA GLY A 49 -5.91 -3.35 21.80
C GLY A 49 -7.03 -3.31 22.86
N ALA A 50 -8.10 -2.55 22.60
CA ALA A 50 -9.27 -2.47 23.48
C ALA A 50 -10.01 -3.82 23.57
N LEU A 51 -10.19 -4.53 22.45
CA LEU A 51 -10.85 -5.84 22.45
C LEU A 51 -10.07 -6.93 23.20
N LEU A 52 -8.74 -6.83 23.23
CA LEU A 52 -7.84 -7.84 23.78
C LEU A 52 -7.27 -7.46 25.15
N ASP A 53 -7.76 -6.40 25.75
CA ASP A 53 -7.22 -5.83 27.01
C ASP A 53 -5.71 -5.51 26.91
N LYS A 54 -5.30 -4.97 25.77
CA LYS A 54 -3.92 -4.58 25.42
C LYS A 54 -3.81 -3.10 25.04
N GLN A 55 -4.68 -2.25 25.58
CA GLN A 55 -4.78 -0.83 25.22
C GLN A 55 -3.42 -0.11 25.31
N ALA A 56 -2.74 -0.21 26.44
CA ALA A 56 -1.45 0.47 26.65
C ALA A 56 -0.36 0.02 25.64
N GLN A 57 -0.37 -1.26 25.29
CA GLN A 57 0.55 -1.79 24.28
C GLN A 57 0.22 -1.26 22.89
N ALA A 58 -1.05 -1.25 22.51
CA ALA A 58 -1.53 -0.72 21.23
C ALA A 58 -1.23 0.77 21.07
N ASP A 59 -1.47 1.55 22.14
CA ASP A 59 -1.15 2.98 22.15
C ASP A 59 0.35 3.22 21.97
N SER A 60 1.20 2.47 22.68
CA SER A 60 2.66 2.58 22.55
C SER A 60 3.15 2.26 21.14
N ILE A 61 2.63 1.19 20.51
CA ILE A 61 2.98 0.81 19.15
C ILE A 61 2.53 1.90 18.17
N PHE A 62 1.30 2.36 18.26
CA PHE A 62 0.79 3.39 17.36
C PHE A 62 1.57 4.72 17.47
N GLU A 63 1.88 5.18 18.68
CA GLU A 63 2.63 6.42 18.86
C GLU A 63 4.07 6.30 18.29
N GLN A 64 4.69 5.13 18.34
CA GLN A 64 5.99 4.90 17.68
C GLN A 64 5.85 4.96 16.15
N VAL A 65 4.89 4.25 15.57
CA VAL A 65 4.59 4.28 14.13
C VAL A 65 4.33 5.71 13.65
N LYS A 66 3.50 6.45 14.37
CA LYS A 66 3.16 7.83 14.07
C LYS A 66 4.38 8.76 14.15
N HIS A 67 5.18 8.62 15.21
CA HIS A 67 6.41 9.39 15.37
C HIS A 67 7.35 9.20 14.18
N ASP A 68 7.60 7.96 13.80
CA ASP A 68 8.52 7.63 12.70
C ASP A 68 7.96 8.08 11.35
N TYR A 69 6.65 7.89 11.11
CA TYR A 69 6.00 8.38 9.90
C TYR A 69 6.15 9.89 9.73
N LEU A 70 5.83 10.67 10.77
CA LEU A 70 5.91 12.13 10.75
C LEU A 70 7.37 12.63 10.63
N LYS A 71 8.32 11.94 11.25
CA LYS A 71 9.76 12.21 11.09
C LYS A 71 10.20 12.10 9.63
N TYR A 72 9.82 11.03 8.94
CA TYR A 72 10.19 10.84 7.53
C TYR A 72 9.43 11.79 6.59
N GLN A 73 8.16 12.07 6.87
CA GLN A 73 7.41 13.09 6.15
C GLN A 73 8.07 14.47 6.27
N GLN A 74 8.55 14.83 7.47
CA GLN A 74 9.24 16.10 7.69
C GLN A 74 10.60 16.14 6.98
N LEU A 75 11.37 15.06 7.02
CA LEU A 75 12.62 14.93 6.27
C LEU A 75 12.43 15.23 4.78
N VAL A 76 11.37 14.69 4.18
CA VAL A 76 11.02 14.94 2.77
C VAL A 76 10.67 16.41 2.54
N LYS A 77 9.83 17.02 3.39
CA LYS A 77 9.45 18.45 3.27
C LYS A 77 10.67 19.38 3.31
N ASP A 78 11.63 19.08 4.15
CA ASP A 78 12.82 19.93 4.34
C ASP A 78 13.85 19.73 3.21
N SER A 79 13.97 18.53 2.66
CA SER A 79 15.06 18.15 1.77
C SER A 79 14.67 18.15 0.29
N VAL A 80 13.44 17.85 -0.06
CA VAL A 80 13.02 17.68 -1.47
C VAL A 80 12.68 19.02 -2.11
N LYS A 81 13.60 19.54 -2.92
CA LYS A 81 13.40 20.79 -3.69
C LYS A 81 12.67 20.55 -5.01
N ARG A 82 12.89 19.39 -5.65
CA ARG A 82 12.27 18.99 -6.91
C ARG A 82 11.65 17.62 -6.76
N LYS A 83 10.33 17.56 -6.91
CA LYS A 83 9.58 16.32 -6.85
C LYS A 83 9.86 15.45 -8.08
N LYS A 84 10.02 14.14 -7.86
CA LYS A 84 10.08 13.14 -8.93
C LYS A 84 8.69 12.66 -9.27
N SER A 85 8.49 12.36 -10.55
CA SER A 85 7.24 11.82 -11.07
C SER A 85 7.19 10.30 -10.90
N ILE A 86 6.01 9.76 -10.54
CA ILE A 86 5.84 8.35 -10.28
C ILE A 86 4.59 7.78 -10.95
N LEU A 87 4.77 6.62 -11.60
CA LEU A 87 3.69 5.74 -12.05
C LEU A 87 3.50 4.64 -11.00
N THR A 88 2.26 4.22 -10.73
CA THR A 88 1.97 3.11 -9.80
C THR A 88 1.09 2.05 -10.40
N GLY A 89 1.23 0.81 -9.88
CA GLY A 89 0.40 -0.32 -10.25
C GLY A 89 0.65 -0.88 -11.64
N SER A 90 -0.30 -1.64 -12.14
CA SER A 90 -0.30 -2.25 -13.47
C SER A 90 -1.71 -2.32 -14.05
N SER A 91 -1.82 -2.57 -15.34
CA SER A 91 -3.10 -2.85 -15.98
C SER A 91 -3.65 -4.19 -15.49
N PHE A 92 -4.90 -4.21 -15.05
CA PHE A 92 -5.66 -5.40 -14.71
C PHE A 92 -6.89 -5.50 -15.62
N MET A 93 -6.99 -6.58 -16.39
CA MET A 93 -8.08 -6.79 -17.35
C MET A 93 -8.32 -5.59 -18.29
N GLY A 94 -7.24 -4.97 -18.77
CA GLY A 94 -7.29 -3.81 -19.68
C GLY A 94 -7.52 -2.45 -19.01
N THR A 95 -7.73 -2.41 -17.71
CA THR A 95 -7.93 -1.17 -16.95
C THR A 95 -6.79 -0.95 -15.96
N TRP A 96 -6.28 0.27 -15.91
CA TRP A 96 -5.27 0.69 -14.96
C TRP A 96 -5.88 1.63 -13.93
N TYR A 97 -5.90 1.21 -12.66
CA TYR A 97 -6.43 2.02 -11.59
C TYR A 97 -5.33 2.87 -10.96
N LEU A 98 -5.43 4.20 -11.10
CA LEU A 98 -4.43 5.14 -10.60
C LEU A 98 -4.96 5.90 -9.37
N PRO A 99 -4.10 6.11 -8.36
CA PRO A 99 -4.47 6.81 -7.14
C PRO A 99 -4.79 8.28 -7.42
N THR A 100 -5.57 8.88 -6.54
CA THR A 100 -5.77 10.33 -6.37
C THR A 100 -5.09 10.78 -5.08
N SER A 101 -5.05 12.07 -4.81
CA SER A 101 -4.47 12.62 -3.57
C SER A 101 -5.21 12.19 -2.29
N ALA A 102 -6.46 11.77 -2.40
CA ALA A 102 -7.27 11.35 -1.26
C ALA A 102 -7.25 9.84 -1.00
N THR A 103 -6.64 9.04 -1.88
CA THR A 103 -6.49 7.59 -1.64
C THR A 103 -5.30 7.31 -0.72
N TYR A 104 -5.33 6.15 -0.05
CA TYR A 104 -4.23 5.67 0.80
C TYR A 104 -2.87 5.74 0.10
N MET A 105 -2.75 5.14 -1.09
CA MET A 105 -1.52 5.18 -1.87
C MET A 105 -1.16 6.59 -2.30
N GLY A 106 -2.13 7.39 -2.77
CA GLY A 106 -1.86 8.78 -3.17
C GLY A 106 -1.34 9.63 -2.03
N ARG A 107 -1.83 9.42 -0.80
CA ARG A 107 -1.31 10.09 0.38
C ARG A 107 0.13 9.70 0.67
N LEU A 108 0.47 8.41 0.65
CA LEU A 108 1.85 7.93 0.80
C LEU A 108 2.79 8.55 -0.24
N LEU A 109 2.37 8.61 -1.51
CA LEU A 109 3.16 9.21 -2.58
C LEU A 109 3.42 10.70 -2.34
N ILE A 110 2.39 11.45 -1.92
CA ILE A 110 2.51 12.88 -1.61
C ILE A 110 3.47 13.09 -0.43
N ASP A 111 3.31 12.29 0.63
CA ASP A 111 4.13 12.38 1.84
C ASP A 111 5.58 11.97 1.57
N ALA A 112 5.82 11.09 0.59
CA ALA A 112 7.15 10.75 0.09
C ALA A 112 7.73 11.79 -0.90
N GLY A 113 7.03 12.89 -1.17
CA GLY A 113 7.51 13.95 -2.06
C GLY A 113 7.39 13.65 -3.56
N ALA A 114 6.53 12.70 -3.94
CA ALA A 114 6.26 12.41 -5.34
C ALA A 114 5.28 13.41 -5.96
N THR A 115 5.23 13.42 -7.30
CA THR A 115 4.16 14.02 -8.10
C THR A 115 3.61 12.98 -9.07
N PHE A 116 2.32 13.05 -9.37
CA PHE A 116 1.64 12.16 -10.31
C PHE A 116 0.42 12.89 -10.92
N TYR A 117 -0.11 12.38 -12.03
CA TYR A 117 -1.13 13.08 -12.81
C TYR A 117 -2.37 13.51 -11.98
N ASN A 118 -2.79 12.65 -11.03
CA ASN A 118 -3.99 12.89 -10.21
C ASN A 118 -3.66 13.47 -8.81
N ASP A 119 -2.49 14.02 -8.58
CA ASP A 119 -2.04 14.48 -7.25
C ASP A 119 -2.85 15.68 -6.69
N LYS A 120 -3.64 16.36 -7.54
CA LYS A 120 -4.58 17.42 -7.15
C LYS A 120 -6.04 16.96 -7.11
N ASN A 121 -6.32 15.74 -7.54
CA ASN A 121 -7.67 15.21 -7.52
C ASN A 121 -7.97 14.66 -6.11
N THR A 122 -9.04 15.15 -5.49
CA THR A 122 -9.45 14.80 -4.12
C THR A 122 -10.58 13.77 -4.05
N THR A 123 -10.91 13.13 -5.17
CA THR A 123 -11.87 12.01 -5.19
C THR A 123 -11.30 10.86 -4.36
N ASN A 124 -12.10 10.33 -3.46
CA ASN A 124 -11.70 9.23 -2.59
C ASN A 124 -11.84 7.86 -3.25
N ALA A 125 -11.27 7.72 -4.44
CA ALA A 125 -11.23 6.46 -5.18
C ALA A 125 -10.10 6.50 -6.21
N SER A 126 -9.52 5.34 -6.51
CA SER A 126 -8.63 5.20 -7.66
C SER A 126 -9.44 5.35 -8.95
N LEU A 127 -8.87 6.03 -9.93
CA LEU A 127 -9.54 6.33 -11.19
C LEU A 127 -9.12 5.33 -12.27
N PRO A 128 -10.06 4.84 -13.09
CA PRO A 128 -9.77 3.92 -14.20
C PRO A 128 -9.19 4.67 -15.40
N PHE A 129 -8.13 4.10 -15.98
CA PHE A 129 -7.46 4.60 -17.19
C PHE A 129 -7.25 3.46 -18.18
N THR A 130 -7.31 3.77 -19.48
CA THR A 130 -6.78 2.88 -20.51
C THR A 130 -5.25 2.97 -20.55
N PHE A 131 -4.59 1.97 -21.13
CA PHE A 131 -3.14 1.97 -21.28
C PHE A 131 -2.63 3.21 -22.00
N GLU A 132 -3.29 3.62 -23.09
CA GLU A 132 -2.93 4.79 -23.90
C GLU A 132 -2.97 6.07 -23.08
N LYS A 133 -3.97 6.21 -22.21
CA LYS A 133 -4.09 7.38 -21.32
C LYS A 133 -3.02 7.37 -20.24
N VAL A 134 -2.67 6.19 -19.70
CA VAL A 134 -1.52 6.05 -18.78
C VAL A 134 -0.23 6.42 -19.49
N LEU A 135 0.01 5.90 -20.70
CA LEU A 135 1.19 6.23 -21.46
C LEU A 135 1.29 7.74 -21.76
N LEU A 136 0.17 8.37 -22.12
CA LEU A 136 0.13 9.83 -22.37
C LEU A 136 0.65 10.65 -21.18
N HIS A 137 0.28 10.27 -19.95
CA HIS A 137 0.59 11.05 -18.75
C HIS A 137 1.84 10.61 -18.00
N TYR A 138 2.26 9.33 -18.17
CA TYR A 138 3.32 8.73 -17.36
C TYR A 138 4.49 8.16 -18.17
N LYS A 139 4.49 8.33 -19.49
CA LYS A 139 5.58 7.85 -20.37
C LYS A 139 6.97 8.24 -19.84
N ASP A 140 7.09 9.46 -19.33
CA ASP A 140 8.33 10.04 -18.85
C ASP A 140 8.46 10.04 -17.32
N ALA A 141 7.64 9.24 -16.62
CA ALA A 141 7.74 9.08 -15.17
C ALA A 141 9.15 8.63 -14.77
N ASP A 142 9.68 9.23 -13.69
CA ASP A 142 11.01 8.93 -13.19
C ASP A 142 11.10 7.55 -12.57
N VAL A 143 9.99 7.09 -11.95
CA VAL A 143 9.90 5.80 -11.25
C VAL A 143 8.56 5.13 -11.60
N TRP A 144 8.57 3.81 -11.66
CA TRP A 144 7.37 2.97 -11.70
C TRP A 144 7.37 2.04 -10.49
N LEU A 145 6.41 2.20 -9.59
CA LEU A 145 6.31 1.50 -8.32
C LEU A 145 5.08 0.59 -8.28
N GLY A 146 5.24 -0.60 -7.68
CA GLY A 146 4.14 -1.53 -7.46
C GLY A 146 3.66 -2.19 -8.76
N CYS A 147 4.52 -2.35 -9.75
CA CYS A 147 4.19 -3.17 -10.91
C CYS A 147 3.99 -4.63 -10.48
N GLU A 148 2.96 -5.27 -11.01
CA GLU A 148 2.60 -6.65 -10.66
C GLU A 148 3.39 -7.67 -11.51
N ALA A 149 4.71 -7.62 -11.43
CA ALA A 149 5.61 -8.55 -12.10
C ALA A 149 6.79 -8.88 -11.18
N LYS A 150 7.34 -10.07 -11.31
CA LYS A 150 8.52 -10.52 -10.55
C LYS A 150 9.81 -9.98 -11.17
N ASP A 151 9.83 -9.88 -12.50
CA ASP A 151 10.96 -9.46 -13.30
C ASP A 151 10.48 -8.69 -14.55
N LYS A 152 11.42 -8.14 -15.29
CA LYS A 152 11.15 -7.38 -16.51
C LYS A 152 10.59 -8.23 -17.64
N GLN A 153 10.97 -9.50 -17.72
CA GLN A 153 10.47 -10.41 -18.74
C GLN A 153 8.96 -10.61 -18.52
N GLN A 154 8.54 -10.97 -17.32
CA GLN A 154 7.13 -11.14 -16.98
C GLN A 154 6.32 -9.85 -17.21
N LEU A 155 6.92 -8.68 -16.95
CA LEU A 155 6.26 -7.40 -17.20
C LEU A 155 5.98 -7.19 -18.71
N LEU A 156 6.92 -7.58 -19.58
CA LEU A 156 6.74 -7.51 -21.03
C LEU A 156 5.80 -8.59 -21.57
N GLU A 157 5.79 -9.77 -20.99
CA GLU A 157 4.85 -10.84 -21.34
C GLU A 157 3.39 -10.43 -21.08
N LYS A 158 3.14 -9.65 -20.01
CA LYS A 158 1.83 -9.07 -19.73
C LYS A 158 1.40 -8.05 -20.79
N ASP A 159 2.29 -7.16 -21.19
CA ASP A 159 2.08 -6.19 -22.28
C ASP A 159 3.44 -5.65 -22.75
N GLY A 160 3.83 -5.96 -24.00
CA GLY A 160 5.10 -5.51 -24.59
C GLY A 160 5.25 -3.98 -24.64
N ARG A 161 4.14 -3.23 -24.60
CA ARG A 161 4.15 -1.75 -24.57
C ARG A 161 4.70 -1.19 -23.26
N ASN A 162 4.82 -2.01 -22.20
CA ASN A 162 5.45 -1.62 -20.94
C ASN A 162 6.91 -1.16 -21.14
N ALA A 163 7.59 -1.63 -22.19
CA ALA A 163 8.91 -1.15 -22.59
C ALA A 163 8.95 0.33 -23.02
N TRP A 164 7.81 0.95 -23.27
CA TRP A 164 7.77 2.35 -23.72
C TRP A 164 7.95 3.37 -22.60
N PHE A 165 7.71 2.97 -21.34
CA PHE A 165 7.89 3.84 -20.19
C PHE A 165 9.37 4.13 -19.91
N LYS A 166 9.70 5.39 -19.60
CA LYS A 166 11.07 5.81 -19.23
C LYS A 166 11.58 5.01 -18.02
N ALA A 167 10.74 4.82 -16.99
CA ALA A 167 11.11 4.10 -15.77
C ALA A 167 11.56 2.66 -16.08
N TYR A 168 10.92 1.97 -17.02
CA TYR A 168 11.37 0.65 -17.50
C TYR A 168 12.75 0.74 -18.17
N LYS A 169 12.94 1.69 -19.10
CA LYS A 169 14.20 1.87 -19.85
C LYS A 169 15.37 2.24 -18.97
N THR A 170 15.12 3.02 -17.91
CA THR A 170 16.15 3.50 -16.99
C THR A 170 16.35 2.61 -15.77
N ASN A 171 15.74 1.42 -15.77
CA ASN A 171 15.81 0.47 -14.66
C ASN A 171 15.32 1.05 -13.33
N GLN A 172 14.21 1.80 -13.36
CA GLN A 172 13.55 2.41 -12.20
C GLN A 172 12.15 1.84 -12.00
N THR A 173 12.03 0.51 -12.18
CA THR A 173 10.77 -0.23 -12.00
C THR A 173 10.88 -1.14 -10.79
N TYR A 174 9.88 -1.09 -9.93
CA TYR A 174 9.85 -1.77 -8.64
C TYR A 174 8.50 -2.44 -8.39
N ASN A 175 8.51 -3.60 -7.72
CA ASN A 175 7.32 -4.25 -7.19
C ASN A 175 7.29 -4.17 -5.65
N PHE A 176 6.24 -4.76 -5.01
CA PHE A 176 6.11 -4.90 -3.56
C PHE A 176 6.21 -6.38 -3.14
N TYR A 177 7.06 -7.17 -3.78
CA TYR A 177 7.11 -8.63 -3.59
C TYR A 177 8.28 -9.11 -2.73
N LYS A 178 9.08 -8.18 -2.18
CA LYS A 178 10.26 -8.53 -1.38
C LYS A 178 9.91 -9.38 -0.16
N ARG A 179 8.75 -9.17 0.44
CA ARG A 179 8.30 -9.92 1.61
C ARG A 179 6.99 -10.65 1.33
N ARG A 180 6.94 -11.88 1.84
CA ARG A 180 5.74 -12.71 1.83
C ARG A 180 5.38 -13.06 3.27
N THR A 181 4.10 -13.05 3.59
CA THR A 181 3.61 -13.64 4.83
C THR A 181 3.83 -15.16 4.81
N THR A 182 4.18 -15.71 5.95
CA THR A 182 4.33 -17.15 6.12
C THR A 182 3.44 -17.60 7.27
N TYR A 183 2.74 -18.70 7.07
CA TYR A 183 1.90 -19.33 8.06
C TYR A 183 2.41 -20.73 8.34
N THR A 184 2.32 -21.17 9.60
CA THR A 184 2.55 -22.56 9.96
C THR A 184 1.21 -23.27 9.96
N ASN A 185 1.06 -24.34 9.17
CA ASN A 185 -0.13 -25.18 9.18
C ASN A 185 -0.16 -26.10 10.42
N GLU A 186 -1.28 -26.80 10.62
CA GLU A 186 -1.46 -27.71 11.76
C GLU A 186 -0.44 -28.85 11.80
N ASP A 187 0.08 -29.25 10.64
CA ASP A 187 1.10 -30.30 10.49
C ASP A 187 2.54 -29.76 10.68
N GLY A 188 2.71 -28.49 11.02
CA GLY A 188 4.01 -27.86 11.22
C GLY A 188 4.72 -27.43 9.93
N GLY A 189 4.07 -27.58 8.77
CA GLY A 189 4.58 -27.12 7.49
C GLY A 189 4.45 -25.58 7.32
N THR A 190 5.36 -24.99 6.56
CA THR A 190 5.29 -23.55 6.23
C THR A 190 4.52 -23.33 4.94
N ILE A 191 3.47 -22.54 5.00
CA ILE A 191 2.73 -22.06 3.83
C ILE A 191 3.19 -20.63 3.54
N VAL A 192 3.66 -20.37 2.31
CA VAL A 192 3.94 -19.02 1.85
C VAL A 192 2.61 -18.36 1.49
N GLY A 193 2.26 -17.34 2.24
CA GLY A 193 1.00 -16.61 2.11
C GLY A 193 1.05 -15.47 1.09
N GLY A 194 0.26 -14.44 1.36
CA GLY A 194 0.11 -13.27 0.53
C GLY A 194 1.32 -12.34 0.49
N ASN A 195 1.12 -11.19 -0.08
CA ASN A 195 2.10 -10.12 -0.13
C ASN A 195 2.04 -9.32 1.20
N ASP A 196 3.13 -9.33 1.94
CA ASP A 196 3.25 -8.70 3.27
C ASP A 196 3.05 -7.17 3.24
N PHE A 197 3.21 -6.54 2.08
CA PHE A 197 2.86 -5.14 1.88
C PHE A 197 1.39 -4.83 2.25
N TRP A 198 0.46 -5.77 1.96
CA TRP A 198 -0.96 -5.61 2.26
C TRP A 198 -1.36 -6.02 3.67
N GLU A 199 -0.43 -6.57 4.44
CA GLU A 199 -0.62 -6.98 5.84
C GLU A 199 0.21 -6.11 6.79
N THR A 200 1.50 -6.40 6.94
CA THR A 200 2.41 -5.61 7.78
C THR A 200 2.50 -4.15 7.31
N GLY A 201 2.48 -3.89 6.00
CA GLY A 201 2.56 -2.52 5.46
C GLY A 201 1.38 -1.62 5.84
N VAL A 202 0.21 -2.19 6.10
CA VAL A 202 -0.95 -1.42 6.59
C VAL A 202 -0.77 -1.00 8.05
N ALA A 203 -0.19 -1.86 8.87
CA ALA A 203 0.10 -1.58 10.29
C ALA A 203 1.35 -0.69 10.47
N HIS A 204 2.28 -0.74 9.52
CA HIS A 204 3.57 -0.04 9.52
C HIS A 204 3.74 0.86 8.29
N PRO A 205 2.88 1.88 8.10
CA PRO A 205 2.96 2.79 6.96
C PRO A 205 4.25 3.62 6.93
N GLU A 206 4.96 3.78 8.04
CA GLU A 206 6.27 4.43 8.11
C GLU A 206 7.33 3.66 7.32
N LEU A 207 7.28 2.31 7.33
CA LEU A 207 8.18 1.49 6.52
C LEU A 207 7.84 1.59 5.02
N VAL A 208 6.55 1.62 4.68
CA VAL A 208 6.11 1.85 3.31
C VAL A 208 6.55 3.22 2.81
N LEU A 209 6.41 4.25 3.66
CA LEU A 209 6.86 5.60 3.36
C LEU A 209 8.38 5.63 3.11
N CYS A 210 9.17 4.96 3.97
CA CYS A 210 10.63 4.84 3.81
C CYS A 210 11.01 4.16 2.49
N ASP A 211 10.33 3.08 2.12
CA ASP A 211 10.56 2.40 0.84
C ASP A 211 10.34 3.35 -0.33
N ILE A 212 9.23 4.10 -0.34
CA ILE A 212 8.91 5.06 -1.41
C ILE A 212 9.95 6.18 -1.44
N ILE A 213 10.35 6.73 -0.29
CA ILE A 213 11.40 7.75 -0.20
C ILE A 213 12.73 7.21 -0.73
N LYS A 214 13.12 5.98 -0.34
CA LYS A 214 14.37 5.36 -0.79
C LYS A 214 14.40 5.16 -2.30
N VAL A 215 13.30 4.73 -2.90
CA VAL A 215 13.17 4.56 -4.34
C VAL A 215 13.23 5.90 -5.07
N LEU A 216 12.56 6.93 -4.56
CA LEU A 216 12.55 8.25 -5.17
C LEU A 216 13.85 9.03 -4.92
N TYR A 217 14.34 9.01 -3.70
CA TYR A 217 15.45 9.84 -3.20
C TYR A 217 16.45 9.03 -2.37
N PRO A 218 17.22 8.11 -3.01
CA PRO A 218 18.05 7.15 -2.30
C PRO A 218 19.07 7.80 -1.34
N ASN A 219 19.47 9.03 -1.62
CA ASN A 219 20.43 9.77 -0.79
C ASN A 219 19.82 10.35 0.51
N LEU A 220 18.48 10.40 0.63
CA LEU A 220 17.83 10.84 1.88
C LEU A 220 17.87 9.77 2.97
N LEU A 221 17.92 8.51 2.56
CA LEU A 221 17.96 7.36 3.46
C LEU A 221 19.09 6.41 3.03
N PRO A 222 20.38 6.83 3.11
CA PRO A 222 21.50 6.07 2.55
C PRO A 222 21.62 4.66 3.14
N GLU A 223 21.47 4.52 4.45
CA GLU A 223 21.62 3.25 5.18
C GLU A 223 20.32 2.41 5.24
N TYR A 224 19.21 2.94 4.72
CA TYR A 224 17.94 2.21 4.74
C TYR A 224 17.91 1.16 3.62
N GLU A 225 17.60 -0.06 3.99
CA GLU A 225 17.32 -1.15 3.07
C GLU A 225 15.82 -1.26 2.81
N LEU A 226 15.43 -1.40 1.54
CA LEU A 226 14.03 -1.59 1.15
C LEU A 226 13.40 -2.76 1.91
N PHE A 227 12.24 -2.55 2.50
CA PHE A 227 11.56 -3.54 3.34
C PHE A 227 10.55 -4.38 2.55
N PHE A 228 9.61 -3.74 1.85
CA PHE A 228 8.59 -4.40 1.03
C PHE A 228 8.92 -4.40 -0.46
N THR A 229 9.70 -3.43 -0.88
CA THR A 229 9.93 -3.09 -2.29
C THR A 229 11.19 -3.78 -2.80
N GLU A 230 11.13 -4.32 -4.00
CA GLU A 230 12.30 -4.81 -4.74
C GLU A 230 12.32 -4.25 -6.15
N LYS A 231 13.52 -4.09 -6.68
CA LYS A 231 13.75 -3.63 -8.04
C LYS A 231 13.57 -4.78 -9.02
N LEU A 232 12.95 -4.52 -10.18
CA LEU A 232 12.89 -5.51 -11.24
C LEU A 232 14.24 -5.57 -11.98
N ASP A 233 14.76 -6.77 -12.12
CA ASP A 233 15.95 -7.11 -12.90
C ASP A 233 15.61 -7.55 -14.32
#